data_d131c55da03bf8d9186993864abc39f1
#
_entry.id   d131c55da03bf8d9186993864abc39f1
#
_cell.length_a   1.000
_cell.length_b   1.000
_cell.length_c   1.000
_cell.angle_alpha   90.00
_cell.angle_beta   90.00
_cell.angle_gamma   90.00
#
_symmetry.space_group_name_H-M   'P 1'
#
loop_
_entity.id
_entity.type
_entity.pdbx_description
1 polymer ?
#
loop_
_entity_poly.entity_id
_entity_poly.type
_entity_poly.pdbx_seq_one_letter_code
_entity_poly.pdbx_strand_id
1 'polypeptide(L)'
;DLAKAFSKFLGNHKQIEFIVVDSIQEVVETLVNNKADIAAADLTMTEARKALIDFSIPYQSIQQQVIYNKIITKKPARNVSRLVGKEIVVPASSSFVERLKTLQRKQKKLKWVERDGLHSENILDDVAEGNVEYTIADNHLVSMLQNFHPNLRVAFPFGKSEKIAWGFGKGHKPDLLLEANAFFTKIKSDGTLRNLIDRYHGNSKRLKPIDINTFLKRRHTRLPQYIKLFKEAQEITGLDWRLLAALSYQES
;
A
#
# COMPACT_ATOMS: atom_id res chain seq x y z
N ASP A 1 -12.44 -4.11 -4.21
CA ASP A 1 -13.49 -4.96 -3.63
C ASP A 1 -14.30 -4.25 -2.54
N LEU A 2 -13.69 -3.51 -1.59
CA LEU A 2 -14.42 -2.77 -0.55
C LEU A 2 -15.40 -1.76 -1.16
N ALA A 3 -14.98 -0.95 -2.14
CA ALA A 3 -15.84 0.01 -2.81
C ALA A 3 -17.01 -0.68 -3.54
N LYS A 4 -16.76 -1.80 -4.23
CA LYS A 4 -17.83 -2.60 -4.86
C LYS A 4 -18.79 -3.21 -3.84
N ALA A 5 -18.29 -3.66 -2.69
CA ALA A 5 -19.15 -4.16 -1.61
C ALA A 5 -19.99 -3.04 -1.00
N PHE A 6 -19.45 -1.84 -0.87
CA PHE A 6 -20.18 -0.65 -0.41
C PHE A 6 -21.28 -0.24 -1.38
N SER A 7 -21.01 -0.21 -2.69
CA SER A 7 -22.03 0.04 -3.72
C SER A 7 -23.21 -0.92 -3.58
N LYS A 8 -22.96 -2.22 -3.41
CA LYS A 8 -24.00 -3.21 -3.17
C LYS A 8 -24.77 -2.95 -1.86
N PHE A 9 -24.08 -2.50 -0.83
CA PHE A 9 -24.71 -2.16 0.46
C PHE A 9 -25.66 -0.97 0.33
N LEU A 10 -25.30 0.03 -0.47
CA LEU A 10 -26.13 1.22 -0.75
C LEU A 10 -27.36 0.92 -1.64
N GLY A 11 -27.43 -0.27 -2.23
CA GLY A 11 -28.46 -0.68 -3.18
C GLY A 11 -28.13 -0.31 -4.62
N ASN A 12 -28.81 -0.97 -5.58
CA ASN A 12 -28.48 -0.92 -7.02
C ASN A 12 -28.68 0.45 -7.70
N HIS A 13 -29.05 1.49 -6.98
CA HIS A 13 -29.30 2.82 -7.52
C HIS A 13 -28.10 3.76 -7.49
N LYS A 14 -27.00 3.38 -6.83
CA LYS A 14 -25.79 4.22 -6.73
C LYS A 14 -24.65 3.57 -7.50
N GLN A 15 -24.31 4.15 -8.64
CA GLN A 15 -23.12 3.77 -9.39
C GLN A 15 -21.88 4.41 -8.75
N ILE A 16 -20.76 3.68 -8.74
CA ILE A 16 -19.46 4.21 -8.31
C ILE A 16 -18.66 4.57 -9.56
N GLU A 17 -18.21 5.81 -9.61
CA GLU A 17 -17.19 6.28 -10.54
C GLU A 17 -15.84 6.32 -9.79
N PHE A 18 -14.78 5.84 -10.43
CA PHE A 18 -13.44 5.87 -9.86
C PHE A 18 -12.62 6.99 -10.48
N ILE A 19 -12.15 7.90 -9.64
CA ILE A 19 -11.19 8.95 -10.00
C ILE A 19 -9.82 8.48 -9.53
N VAL A 20 -8.90 8.25 -10.48
CA VAL A 20 -7.52 7.89 -10.18
C VAL A 20 -6.68 9.17 -10.07
N VAL A 21 -5.89 9.26 -9.02
CA VAL A 21 -4.98 10.39 -8.75
C VAL A 21 -3.59 9.87 -8.41
N ASP A 22 -2.56 10.68 -8.64
CA ASP A 22 -1.17 10.23 -8.62
C ASP A 22 -0.49 10.41 -7.25
N SER A 23 -1.13 11.10 -6.31
CA SER A 23 -0.52 11.35 -5.00
C SER A 23 -1.53 11.40 -3.85
N ILE A 24 -1.06 11.12 -2.63
CA ILE A 24 -1.87 11.25 -1.41
C ILE A 24 -2.32 12.69 -1.17
N GLN A 25 -1.50 13.68 -1.56
CA GLN A 25 -1.89 15.08 -1.48
C GLN A 25 -3.10 15.35 -2.37
N GLU A 26 -3.06 14.91 -3.61
CA GLU A 26 -4.16 15.07 -4.57
C GLU A 26 -5.44 14.36 -4.12
N VAL A 27 -5.33 13.18 -3.45
CA VAL A 27 -6.47 12.51 -2.82
C VAL A 27 -7.16 13.44 -1.83
N VAL A 28 -6.41 14.09 -0.93
CA VAL A 28 -6.96 14.99 0.09
C VAL A 28 -7.53 16.26 -0.55
N GLU A 29 -6.81 16.86 -1.51
CA GLU A 29 -7.27 18.06 -2.23
C GLU A 29 -8.56 17.79 -3.02
N THR A 30 -8.69 16.61 -3.62
CA THR A 30 -9.90 16.21 -4.35
C THR A 30 -11.12 16.16 -3.44
N LEU A 31 -10.96 15.65 -2.19
CA LEU A 31 -12.03 15.70 -1.17
C LEU A 31 -12.34 17.10 -0.69
N VAL A 32 -11.31 17.90 -0.36
CA VAL A 32 -11.47 19.28 0.14
C VAL A 32 -12.19 20.14 -0.88
N ASN A 33 -11.93 19.92 -2.17
CA ASN A 33 -12.56 20.64 -3.27
C ASN A 33 -13.90 20.02 -3.74
N ASN A 34 -14.43 19.04 -3.03
CA ASN A 34 -15.68 18.33 -3.36
C ASN A 34 -15.73 17.75 -4.79
N LYS A 35 -14.55 17.37 -5.33
CA LYS A 35 -14.43 16.71 -6.64
C LYS A 35 -14.65 15.19 -6.54
N ALA A 36 -14.56 14.63 -5.34
CA ALA A 36 -14.93 13.26 -5.03
C ALA A 36 -15.66 13.21 -3.69
N ASP A 37 -16.51 12.20 -3.52
CA ASP A 37 -17.30 12.02 -2.31
C ASP A 37 -16.55 11.20 -1.25
N ILE A 38 -15.74 10.25 -1.69
CA ILE A 38 -15.03 9.28 -0.84
C ILE A 38 -13.60 9.09 -1.34
N ALA A 39 -12.65 9.11 -0.43
CA ALA A 39 -11.30 8.63 -0.67
C ALA A 39 -11.12 7.23 -0.06
N ALA A 40 -11.05 6.20 -0.92
CA ALA A 40 -10.79 4.81 -0.55
C ALA A 40 -9.33 4.44 -0.89
N ALA A 41 -8.36 5.19 -0.34
CA ALA A 41 -6.94 5.20 -0.73
C ALA A 41 -6.00 4.88 0.45
N ASP A 42 -6.38 3.97 1.34
CA ASP A 42 -5.61 3.56 2.52
C ASP A 42 -5.09 4.75 3.38
N LEU A 43 -5.96 5.77 3.54
CA LEU A 43 -5.59 6.98 4.25
C LEU A 43 -5.39 6.71 5.75
N THR A 44 -4.19 6.96 6.23
CA THR A 44 -3.89 7.01 7.67
C THR A 44 -4.60 8.21 8.31
N MET A 45 -5.27 7.97 9.43
CA MET A 45 -5.98 9.00 10.20
C MET A 45 -5.00 9.84 11.02
N THR A 46 -4.31 10.78 10.37
CA THR A 46 -3.42 11.72 11.07
C THR A 46 -4.19 12.95 11.56
N GLU A 47 -3.67 13.62 12.59
CA GLU A 47 -4.31 14.84 13.11
C GLU A 47 -4.34 15.97 12.05
N ALA A 48 -3.30 16.06 11.22
CA ALA A 48 -3.26 17.01 10.13
C ALA A 48 -4.40 16.77 9.12
N ARG A 49 -4.65 15.52 8.76
CA ARG A 49 -5.74 15.16 7.83
C ARG A 49 -7.12 15.33 8.44
N LYS A 50 -7.30 14.99 9.73
CA LYS A 50 -8.57 15.23 10.45
C LYS A 50 -8.96 16.69 10.53
N ALA A 51 -8.00 17.60 10.46
CA ALA A 51 -8.29 19.03 10.37
C ALA A 51 -8.92 19.43 9.02
N LEU A 52 -8.64 18.66 7.95
CA LEU A 52 -9.04 18.98 6.57
C LEU A 52 -10.25 18.18 6.09
N ILE A 53 -10.35 16.91 6.49
CA ILE A 53 -11.36 15.96 6.02
C ILE A 53 -11.96 15.17 7.18
N ASP A 54 -13.16 14.63 6.98
CA ASP A 54 -13.79 13.69 7.89
C ASP A 54 -13.39 12.25 7.55
N PHE A 55 -13.46 11.35 8.54
CA PHE A 55 -13.10 9.95 8.37
C PHE A 55 -14.24 9.02 8.81
N SER A 56 -14.40 7.92 8.11
CA SER A 56 -15.22 6.81 8.58
C SER A 56 -14.63 6.19 9.86
N ILE A 57 -15.37 5.29 10.51
CA ILE A 57 -14.77 4.39 11.49
C ILE A 57 -13.61 3.62 10.83
N PRO A 58 -12.46 3.46 11.51
CA PRO A 58 -11.29 2.82 10.91
C PRO A 58 -11.60 1.35 10.59
N TYR A 59 -11.25 0.90 9.41
CA TYR A 59 -11.46 -0.51 9.01
C TYR A 59 -10.25 -1.40 9.28
N GLN A 60 -9.06 -0.84 9.43
CA GLN A 60 -7.83 -1.58 9.70
C GLN A 60 -6.88 -0.78 10.59
N SER A 61 -6.02 -1.50 11.33
CA SER A 61 -4.88 -0.94 12.03
C SER A 61 -3.60 -1.40 11.36
N ILE A 62 -2.69 -0.48 11.17
CA ILE A 62 -1.40 -0.70 10.52
C ILE A 62 -0.25 -0.38 11.46
N GLN A 63 0.91 -0.96 11.19
CA GLN A 63 2.17 -0.62 11.83
C GLN A 63 3.16 -0.16 10.78
N GLN A 64 3.56 1.10 10.84
CA GLN A 64 4.66 1.61 10.03
C GLN A 64 5.98 0.94 10.46
N GLN A 65 6.83 0.64 9.49
CA GLN A 65 8.07 -0.10 9.72
C GLN A 65 9.20 0.51 8.89
N VAL A 66 10.40 0.58 9.46
CA VAL A 66 11.61 0.92 8.71
C VAL A 66 12.14 -0.33 8.02
N ILE A 67 12.34 -0.24 6.71
CA ILE A 67 12.69 -1.36 5.84
C ILE A 67 14.09 -1.14 5.24
N TYR A 68 14.82 -2.24 5.10
CA TYR A 68 16.15 -2.27 4.51
C TYR A 68 16.40 -3.57 3.74
N ASN A 69 17.46 -3.61 2.93
CA ASN A 69 17.92 -4.80 2.23
C ASN A 69 19.03 -5.51 3.04
N LYS A 70 18.75 -6.75 3.51
CA LYS A 70 19.70 -7.53 4.35
C LYS A 70 20.98 -7.96 3.62
N ILE A 71 20.96 -7.97 2.28
CA ILE A 71 22.14 -8.37 1.49
C ILE A 71 23.14 -7.22 1.48
N ILE A 72 22.67 -5.99 1.38
CA ILE A 72 23.47 -4.77 1.27
C ILE A 72 23.81 -4.21 2.67
N THR A 73 22.79 -3.98 3.49
CA THR A 73 22.95 -3.39 4.81
C THR A 73 23.20 -4.45 5.87
N LYS A 74 24.49 -4.72 6.16
CA LYS A 74 24.89 -5.75 7.13
C LYS A 74 24.66 -5.38 8.58
N LYS A 75 24.68 -4.07 8.91
CA LYS A 75 24.45 -3.52 10.26
C LYS A 75 23.30 -2.53 10.22
N PRO A 76 22.03 -3.00 10.21
CA PRO A 76 20.88 -2.11 10.10
C PRO A 76 20.70 -1.23 11.33
N ALA A 77 20.07 -0.07 11.11
CA ALA A 77 19.60 0.79 12.19
C ALA A 77 18.58 0.02 13.07
N ARG A 78 18.66 0.19 14.39
CA ARG A 78 17.75 -0.47 15.35
C ARG A 78 16.77 0.50 16.00
N ASN A 79 16.90 1.77 15.73
CA ASN A 79 16.05 2.85 16.22
C ASN A 79 16.26 4.12 15.39
N VAL A 80 15.43 5.13 15.63
CA VAL A 80 15.45 6.40 14.89
C VAL A 80 16.79 7.13 15.01
N SER A 81 17.45 7.09 16.17
CA SER A 81 18.74 7.77 16.37
C SER A 81 19.84 7.19 15.46
N ARG A 82 19.75 5.90 15.12
CA ARG A 82 20.69 5.22 14.22
C ARG A 82 20.39 5.47 12.73
N LEU A 83 19.27 6.11 12.42
CA LEU A 83 18.95 6.56 11.05
C LEU A 83 19.62 7.90 10.70
N VAL A 84 20.15 8.62 11.71
CA VAL A 84 20.89 9.87 11.45
C VAL A 84 22.11 9.58 10.58
N GLY A 85 22.22 10.30 9.46
CA GLY A 85 23.28 10.11 8.46
C GLY A 85 23.05 8.95 7.48
N LYS A 86 21.88 8.30 7.54
CA LYS A 86 21.47 7.28 6.59
C LYS A 86 20.56 7.87 5.52
N GLU A 87 20.59 7.26 4.32
CA GLU A 87 19.64 7.59 3.28
C GLU A 87 18.28 6.97 3.59
N ILE A 88 17.27 7.82 3.74
CA ILE A 88 15.88 7.42 3.96
C ILE A 88 15.07 8.05 2.83
N VAL A 89 14.34 7.24 2.08
CA VAL A 89 13.45 7.71 1.01
C VAL A 89 12.03 7.32 1.34
N VAL A 90 11.10 8.25 1.20
CA VAL A 90 9.66 8.03 1.46
C VAL A 90 8.81 8.71 0.40
N PRO A 91 7.57 8.25 0.17
CA PRO A 91 6.63 8.96 -0.68
C PRO A 91 6.33 10.35 -0.10
N ALA A 92 6.30 11.36 -0.95
CA ALA A 92 5.95 12.71 -0.54
C ALA A 92 4.52 12.78 0.03
N SER A 93 4.27 13.76 0.90
CA SER A 93 2.96 14.02 1.52
C SER A 93 2.35 12.81 2.27
N SER A 94 3.16 11.80 2.56
CA SER A 94 2.74 10.60 3.29
C SER A 94 2.68 10.86 4.80
N SER A 95 1.97 9.99 5.54
CA SER A 95 1.99 9.99 7.01
C SER A 95 3.38 9.71 7.58
N PHE A 96 4.26 9.08 6.80
CA PHE A 96 5.67 8.87 7.17
C PHE A 96 6.41 10.20 7.28
N VAL A 97 6.19 11.12 6.32
CA VAL A 97 6.75 12.48 6.34
C VAL A 97 6.27 13.26 7.55
N GLU A 98 4.98 13.23 7.86
CA GLU A 98 4.42 13.91 9.04
C GLU A 98 5.10 13.43 10.33
N ARG A 99 5.31 12.11 10.45
CA ARG A 99 6.00 11.52 11.60
C ARG A 99 7.49 11.86 11.62
N LEU A 100 8.17 11.81 10.47
CA LEU A 100 9.59 12.20 10.35
C LEU A 100 9.78 13.65 10.76
N LYS A 101 8.93 14.59 10.34
CA LYS A 101 8.94 16.00 10.76
C LYS A 101 8.77 16.14 12.28
N THR A 102 7.87 15.36 12.87
CA THR A 102 7.67 15.34 14.33
C THR A 102 8.91 14.84 15.09
N LEU A 103 9.56 13.79 14.60
CA LEU A 103 10.78 13.22 15.18
C LEU A 103 11.99 14.14 14.99
N GLN A 104 12.06 14.85 13.86
CA GLN A 104 13.13 15.81 13.58
C GLN A 104 13.19 16.95 14.60
N ARG A 105 12.06 17.33 15.22
CA ARG A 105 12.05 18.33 16.32
C ARG A 105 12.95 17.91 17.48
N LYS A 106 13.06 16.59 17.76
CA LYS A 106 13.91 16.01 18.81
C LYS A 106 15.28 15.60 18.28
N GLN A 107 15.37 15.24 17.00
CA GLN A 107 16.60 14.78 16.35
C GLN A 107 16.89 15.63 15.10
N LYS A 108 17.38 16.85 15.31
CA LYS A 108 17.60 17.88 14.28
C LYS A 108 18.45 17.40 13.08
N LYS A 109 19.28 16.38 13.26
CA LYS A 109 20.16 15.81 12.22
C LYS A 109 19.48 14.71 11.38
N LEU A 110 18.24 14.31 11.70
CA LEU A 110 17.48 13.37 10.90
C LEU A 110 17.10 14.03 9.58
N LYS A 111 17.43 13.37 8.48
CA LYS A 111 17.15 13.83 7.12
C LYS A 111 16.51 12.69 6.32
N TRP A 112 15.70 13.02 5.34
CA TRP A 112 15.10 12.08 4.40
C TRP A 112 14.88 12.76 3.05
N VAL A 113 14.61 11.96 2.03
CA VAL A 113 14.25 12.40 0.69
C VAL A 113 12.77 12.05 0.47
N GLU A 114 11.99 13.02 0.03
CA GLU A 114 10.62 12.82 -0.40
C GLU A 114 10.60 12.64 -1.92
N ARG A 115 9.92 11.59 -2.41
CA ARG A 115 9.75 11.36 -3.85
C ARG A 115 8.29 11.55 -4.22
N ASP A 116 8.04 12.48 -5.14
CA ASP A 116 6.73 12.74 -5.71
C ASP A 116 6.36 11.68 -6.76
N GLY A 117 5.06 11.43 -6.92
CA GLY A 117 4.53 10.52 -7.93
C GLY A 117 4.91 9.05 -7.73
N LEU A 118 5.55 8.68 -6.61
CA LEU A 118 5.89 7.31 -6.28
C LEU A 118 5.11 6.82 -5.07
N HIS A 119 4.61 5.59 -5.19
CA HIS A 119 3.97 4.87 -4.09
C HIS A 119 5.01 4.10 -3.26
N SER A 120 4.58 3.64 -2.07
CA SER A 120 5.46 2.87 -1.17
C SER A 120 6.02 1.61 -1.81
N GLU A 121 5.26 0.97 -2.71
CA GLU A 121 5.67 -0.23 -3.44
C GLU A 121 6.90 0.03 -4.32
N ASN A 122 6.90 1.14 -5.08
CA ASN A 122 8.02 1.50 -5.94
C ASN A 122 9.31 1.73 -5.14
N ILE A 123 9.20 2.39 -3.98
CA ILE A 123 10.36 2.65 -3.13
C ILE A 123 10.82 1.36 -2.42
N LEU A 124 9.91 0.44 -2.09
CA LEU A 124 10.27 -0.88 -1.57
C LEU A 124 11.02 -1.72 -2.62
N ASP A 125 10.64 -1.64 -3.90
CA ASP A 125 11.39 -2.24 -5.00
C ASP A 125 12.79 -1.64 -5.12
N ASP A 126 12.93 -0.32 -5.04
CA ASP A 126 14.23 0.36 -5.00
C ASP A 126 15.12 -0.11 -3.83
N VAL A 127 14.54 -0.31 -2.64
CA VAL A 127 15.28 -0.90 -1.50
C VAL A 127 15.67 -2.34 -1.78
N ALA A 128 14.79 -3.12 -2.39
CA ALA A 128 15.08 -4.52 -2.73
C ALA A 128 16.20 -4.65 -3.76
N GLU A 129 16.28 -3.72 -4.71
CA GLU A 129 17.32 -3.65 -5.72
C GLU A 129 18.63 -3.01 -5.19
N GLY A 130 18.56 -2.28 -4.07
CA GLY A 130 19.70 -1.63 -3.44
C GLY A 130 19.95 -0.20 -3.90
N ASN A 131 19.01 0.39 -4.60
CA ASN A 131 19.06 1.79 -5.05
C ASN A 131 18.77 2.77 -3.91
N VAL A 132 18.13 2.30 -2.82
CA VAL A 132 17.77 3.05 -1.61
C VAL A 132 18.19 2.25 -0.37
N GLU A 133 18.82 2.92 0.62
CA GLU A 133 19.30 2.23 1.84
C GLU A 133 18.13 1.88 2.79
N TYR A 134 17.24 2.84 3.06
CA TYR A 134 16.09 2.67 3.94
C TYR A 134 14.84 3.32 3.37
N THR A 135 13.69 2.70 3.63
CA THR A 135 12.37 3.32 3.46
C THR A 135 11.50 3.07 4.69
N ILE A 136 10.34 3.73 4.71
CA ILE A 136 9.29 3.47 5.69
C ILE A 136 8.06 3.00 4.92
N ALA A 137 7.45 1.92 5.36
CA ALA A 137 6.26 1.38 4.74
C ALA A 137 5.36 0.68 5.77
N ASP A 138 4.11 0.49 5.41
CA ASP A 138 3.13 -0.18 6.25
C ASP A 138 3.31 -1.70 6.23
N ASN A 139 3.13 -2.33 7.37
CA ASN A 139 3.41 -3.75 7.59
C ASN A 139 2.69 -4.69 6.61
N HIS A 140 1.50 -4.36 6.16
CA HIS A 140 0.75 -5.18 5.20
C HIS A 140 1.39 -5.16 3.81
N LEU A 141 1.85 -3.99 3.32
CA LEU A 141 2.59 -3.85 2.07
C LEU A 141 3.93 -4.58 2.13
N VAL A 142 4.66 -4.39 3.24
CA VAL A 142 5.94 -5.07 3.47
C VAL A 142 5.75 -6.58 3.42
N SER A 143 4.73 -7.12 4.12
CA SER A 143 4.45 -8.56 4.13
C SER A 143 4.13 -9.10 2.73
N MET A 144 3.41 -8.34 1.91
CA MET A 144 3.10 -8.69 0.53
C MET A 144 4.37 -8.71 -0.33
N LEU A 145 5.17 -7.63 -0.28
CA LEU A 145 6.36 -7.51 -1.12
C LEU A 145 7.52 -8.41 -0.68
N GLN A 146 7.61 -8.80 0.58
CA GLN A 146 8.59 -9.79 1.04
C GLN A 146 8.44 -11.15 0.35
N ASN A 147 7.28 -11.47 -0.21
CA ASN A 147 7.10 -12.66 -1.03
C ASN A 147 7.86 -12.58 -2.36
N PHE A 148 7.95 -11.39 -2.93
CA PHE A 148 8.66 -11.14 -4.19
C PHE A 148 10.12 -10.74 -3.96
N HIS A 149 10.40 -10.08 -2.84
CA HIS A 149 11.71 -9.58 -2.44
C HIS A 149 12.14 -10.14 -1.08
N PRO A 150 12.62 -11.41 -1.02
CA PRO A 150 12.98 -12.07 0.24
C PRO A 150 14.23 -11.50 0.92
N ASN A 151 14.86 -10.50 0.33
CA ASN A 151 15.96 -9.71 0.89
C ASN A 151 15.49 -8.50 1.70
N LEU A 152 14.24 -8.06 1.56
CA LEU A 152 13.66 -7.02 2.39
C LEU A 152 13.51 -7.48 3.85
N ARG A 153 13.88 -6.61 4.79
CA ARG A 153 13.75 -6.87 6.23
C ARG A 153 13.27 -5.64 6.96
N VAL A 154 12.51 -5.89 8.01
CA VAL A 154 12.13 -4.88 8.99
C VAL A 154 13.32 -4.60 9.91
N ALA A 155 13.76 -3.36 9.96
CA ALA A 155 14.79 -2.91 10.89
C ALA A 155 14.20 -2.72 12.30
N PHE A 156 13.09 -1.99 12.38
CA PHE A 156 12.32 -1.78 13.60
C PHE A 156 10.94 -1.15 13.29
N PRO A 157 9.96 -1.26 14.22
CA PRO A 157 8.67 -0.58 14.09
C PRO A 157 8.83 0.94 14.16
N PHE A 158 8.21 1.68 13.24
CA PHE A 158 8.30 3.13 13.16
C PHE A 158 7.11 3.81 13.85
N GLY A 159 7.20 3.97 15.16
CA GLY A 159 6.16 4.57 16.00
C GLY A 159 5.07 3.59 16.47
N LYS A 160 3.94 4.13 16.88
CA LYS A 160 2.78 3.35 17.33
C LYS A 160 1.96 2.87 16.15
N SER A 161 1.11 1.87 16.38
CA SER A 161 0.10 1.46 15.41
C SER A 161 -0.84 2.61 15.09
N GLU A 162 -1.18 2.75 13.83
CA GLU A 162 -2.08 3.78 13.32
C GLU A 162 -3.31 3.14 12.69
N LYS A 163 -4.33 3.94 12.45
CA LYS A 163 -5.59 3.47 11.89
C LYS A 163 -5.77 4.03 10.50
N ILE A 164 -6.28 3.21 9.58
CA ILE A 164 -6.70 3.64 8.26
C ILE A 164 -8.22 3.61 8.14
N ALA A 165 -8.75 4.59 7.41
CA ALA A 165 -10.17 4.78 7.19
C ALA A 165 -10.43 5.41 5.83
N TRP A 166 -11.67 5.39 5.38
CA TRP A 166 -12.08 6.19 4.25
C TRP A 166 -12.20 7.67 4.63
N GLY A 167 -11.75 8.54 3.72
CA GLY A 167 -11.88 9.99 3.86
C GLY A 167 -13.11 10.53 3.16
N PHE A 168 -13.64 11.64 3.69
CA PHE A 168 -14.81 12.38 3.17
C PHE A 168 -14.52 13.87 3.22
N GLY A 169 -15.08 14.62 2.28
CA GLY A 169 -15.05 16.09 2.36
C GLY A 169 -15.72 16.56 3.64
N LYS A 170 -15.10 17.53 4.34
CA LYS A 170 -15.57 17.98 5.65
C LYS A 170 -16.96 18.63 5.56
N GLY A 171 -17.92 18.05 6.30
CA GLY A 171 -19.31 18.49 6.25
C GLY A 171 -20.02 18.27 4.91
N HIS A 172 -19.35 17.61 3.94
CA HIS A 172 -19.93 17.26 2.64
C HIS A 172 -20.57 15.89 2.71
N LYS A 173 -21.86 15.80 2.29
CA LYS A 173 -22.64 14.54 2.28
C LYS A 173 -22.55 13.74 3.60
N PRO A 174 -23.01 14.28 4.76
CA PRO A 174 -22.91 13.61 6.05
C PRO A 174 -23.63 12.26 6.07
N ASP A 175 -24.72 12.10 5.29
CA ASP A 175 -25.45 10.84 5.18
C ASP A 175 -24.58 9.73 4.58
N LEU A 176 -23.72 10.05 3.60
CA LEU A 176 -22.81 9.10 2.99
C LEU A 176 -21.75 8.60 3.98
N LEU A 177 -21.27 9.47 4.86
CA LEU A 177 -20.36 9.11 5.96
C LEU A 177 -21.07 8.18 6.97
N LEU A 178 -22.33 8.45 7.31
CA LEU A 178 -23.12 7.57 8.17
C LEU A 178 -23.36 6.21 7.54
N GLU A 179 -23.68 6.17 6.24
CA GLU A 179 -23.83 4.93 5.46
C GLU A 179 -22.52 4.13 5.44
N ALA A 180 -21.37 4.79 5.24
CA ALA A 180 -20.06 4.14 5.29
C ALA A 180 -19.74 3.57 6.68
N ASN A 181 -20.09 4.27 7.74
CA ASN A 181 -19.91 3.79 9.11
C ASN A 181 -20.81 2.57 9.40
N ALA A 182 -22.06 2.59 8.95
CA ALA A 182 -22.97 1.45 9.05
C ALA A 182 -22.45 0.25 8.26
N PHE A 183 -21.96 0.47 7.04
CA PHE A 183 -21.33 -0.56 6.21
C PHE A 183 -20.13 -1.20 6.91
N PHE A 184 -19.17 -0.39 7.38
CA PHE A 184 -17.99 -0.93 8.07
C PHE A 184 -18.35 -1.66 9.38
N THR A 185 -19.35 -1.19 10.10
CA THR A 185 -19.86 -1.89 11.30
C THR A 185 -20.38 -3.27 10.92
N LYS A 186 -21.21 -3.35 9.87
CA LYS A 186 -21.76 -4.62 9.37
C LYS A 186 -20.67 -5.59 8.93
N ILE A 187 -19.78 -5.16 8.01
CA ILE A 187 -18.78 -6.07 7.43
C ILE A 187 -17.68 -6.49 8.44
N LYS A 188 -17.53 -5.75 9.54
CA LYS A 188 -16.70 -6.18 10.67
C LYS A 188 -17.40 -7.28 11.48
N SER A 189 -18.69 -7.11 11.74
CA SER A 189 -19.46 -8.05 12.57
C SER A 189 -19.72 -9.38 11.90
N ASP A 190 -19.95 -9.40 10.58
CA ASP A 190 -20.23 -10.61 9.79
C ASP A 190 -18.97 -11.31 9.24
N GLY A 191 -17.77 -10.77 9.51
CA GLY A 191 -16.51 -11.35 9.09
C GLY A 191 -16.12 -11.04 7.62
N THR A 192 -16.96 -10.33 6.86
CA THR A 192 -16.67 -9.99 5.45
C THR A 192 -15.37 -9.18 5.32
N LEU A 193 -15.16 -8.20 6.22
CA LEU A 193 -13.93 -7.40 6.21
C LEU A 193 -12.69 -8.27 6.42
N ARG A 194 -12.74 -9.20 7.37
CA ARG A 194 -11.65 -10.15 7.64
C ARG A 194 -11.32 -10.99 6.42
N ASN A 195 -12.35 -11.54 5.76
CA ASN A 195 -12.17 -12.36 4.56
C ASN A 195 -11.56 -11.54 3.40
N LEU A 196 -11.95 -10.28 3.26
CA LEU A 196 -11.37 -9.39 2.25
C LEU A 196 -9.89 -9.10 2.57
N ILE A 197 -9.56 -8.74 3.81
CA ILE A 197 -8.17 -8.51 4.23
C ILE A 197 -7.33 -9.77 4.05
N ASP A 198 -7.82 -10.94 4.46
CA ASP A 198 -7.11 -12.21 4.33
C ASP A 198 -6.87 -12.59 2.86
N ARG A 199 -7.80 -12.27 1.96
CA ARG A 199 -7.63 -12.49 0.52
C ARG A 199 -6.42 -11.73 -0.05
N TYR A 200 -6.23 -10.49 0.35
CA TYR A 200 -5.18 -9.62 -0.20
C TYR A 200 -3.86 -9.69 0.59
N HIS A 201 -3.92 -9.95 1.89
CA HIS A 201 -2.75 -9.87 2.77
C HIS A 201 -2.44 -11.16 3.53
N GLY A 202 -3.40 -12.10 3.61
CA GLY A 202 -3.28 -13.30 4.44
C GLY A 202 -2.44 -14.44 3.84
N ASN A 203 -2.36 -14.54 2.50
CA ASN A 203 -1.73 -15.67 1.83
C ASN A 203 -0.19 -15.59 1.71
N SER A 204 0.40 -14.49 2.14
CA SER A 204 1.85 -14.27 2.06
C SER A 204 2.68 -15.35 2.77
N LYS A 205 2.15 -15.94 3.84
CA LYS A 205 2.85 -17.00 4.61
C LYS A 205 2.88 -18.37 3.93
N ARG A 206 2.09 -18.58 2.88
CA ARG A 206 2.00 -19.87 2.16
C ARG A 206 3.02 -20.03 1.04
N LEU A 207 3.59 -18.93 0.55
CA LEU A 207 4.61 -18.97 -0.49
C LEU A 207 5.96 -19.32 0.11
N LYS A 208 6.56 -20.40 -0.37
CA LYS A 208 7.92 -20.79 0.06
C LYS A 208 8.94 -19.88 -0.63
N PRO A 209 9.95 -19.37 0.08
CA PRO A 209 10.99 -18.50 -0.52
C PRO A 209 11.70 -19.14 -1.72
N ILE A 210 11.80 -20.47 -1.74
CA ILE A 210 12.46 -21.23 -2.83
C ILE A 210 11.61 -21.14 -4.12
N ASP A 211 10.30 -21.20 -4.00
CA ASP A 211 9.38 -21.12 -5.16
C ASP A 211 9.41 -19.72 -5.78
N ILE A 212 9.50 -18.70 -4.93
CA ILE A 212 9.60 -17.31 -5.35
C ILE A 212 10.91 -17.04 -6.11
N ASN A 213 12.04 -17.48 -5.56
CA ASN A 213 13.34 -17.31 -6.23
C ASN A 213 13.37 -18.04 -7.57
N THR A 214 12.77 -19.23 -7.65
CA THR A 214 12.64 -19.98 -8.89
C THR A 214 11.75 -19.25 -9.89
N PHE A 215 10.61 -18.70 -9.45
CA PHE A 215 9.73 -17.88 -10.28
C PHE A 215 10.46 -16.63 -10.83
N LEU A 216 11.10 -15.86 -9.95
CA LEU A 216 11.84 -14.64 -10.35
C LEU A 216 12.95 -14.96 -11.35
N LYS A 217 13.72 -16.04 -11.13
CA LYS A 217 14.73 -16.50 -12.07
C LYS A 217 14.12 -16.86 -13.43
N ARG A 218 13.03 -17.64 -13.45
CA ARG A 218 12.35 -18.05 -14.68
C ARG A 218 11.69 -16.87 -15.40
N ARG A 219 11.19 -15.88 -14.67
CA ARG A 219 10.67 -14.60 -15.24
C ARG A 219 11.73 -13.89 -16.09
N HIS A 220 13.00 -13.89 -15.65
CA HIS A 220 14.08 -13.23 -16.38
C HIS A 220 14.71 -14.12 -17.46
N THR A 221 14.74 -15.45 -17.27
CA THR A 221 15.47 -16.34 -18.18
C THR A 221 14.57 -17.06 -19.20
N ARG A 222 13.34 -17.42 -18.83
CA ARG A 222 12.43 -18.19 -19.69
C ARG A 222 11.31 -17.33 -20.29
N LEU A 223 10.63 -16.50 -19.47
CA LEU A 223 9.50 -15.73 -19.94
C LEU A 223 9.79 -14.89 -21.18
N PRO A 224 10.94 -14.20 -21.34
CA PRO A 224 11.23 -13.40 -22.54
C PRO A 224 11.13 -14.19 -23.85
N GLN A 225 11.43 -15.49 -23.82
CA GLN A 225 11.37 -16.36 -24.99
C GLN A 225 9.94 -16.64 -25.48
N TYR A 226 8.95 -16.49 -24.58
CA TYR A 226 7.54 -16.82 -24.85
C TYR A 226 6.63 -15.61 -24.89
N ILE A 227 7.13 -14.38 -24.61
CA ILE A 227 6.30 -13.16 -24.57
C ILE A 227 5.54 -12.96 -25.87
N LYS A 228 6.19 -13.20 -27.02
CA LYS A 228 5.56 -13.05 -28.34
C LYS A 228 4.35 -13.97 -28.49
N LEU A 229 4.51 -15.25 -28.13
CA LEU A 229 3.44 -16.25 -28.20
C LEU A 229 2.27 -15.90 -27.26
N PHE A 230 2.56 -15.41 -26.04
CA PHE A 230 1.51 -14.98 -25.11
C PHE A 230 0.77 -13.75 -25.60
N LYS A 231 1.42 -12.81 -26.29
CA LYS A 231 0.78 -11.66 -26.90
C LYS A 231 -0.11 -12.06 -28.09
N GLU A 232 0.35 -12.97 -28.93
CA GLU A 232 -0.47 -13.55 -30.00
C GLU A 232 -1.71 -14.26 -29.43
N ALA A 233 -1.55 -15.03 -28.35
CA ALA A 233 -2.66 -15.66 -27.67
C ALA A 233 -3.63 -14.64 -27.03
N GLN A 234 -3.16 -13.49 -26.54
CA GLN A 234 -4.00 -12.39 -26.08
C GLN A 234 -4.89 -11.85 -27.20
N GLU A 235 -4.35 -11.68 -28.41
CA GLU A 235 -5.13 -11.20 -29.56
C GLU A 235 -6.25 -12.17 -29.93
N ILE A 236 -6.00 -13.47 -29.80
CA ILE A 236 -6.98 -14.52 -30.12
C ILE A 236 -8.03 -14.67 -29.01
N THR A 237 -7.63 -14.62 -27.74
CA THR A 237 -8.49 -14.97 -26.59
C THR A 237 -9.12 -13.76 -25.89
N GLY A 238 -8.57 -12.55 -26.09
CA GLY A 238 -8.93 -11.35 -25.32
C GLY A 238 -8.43 -11.33 -23.87
N LEU A 239 -7.68 -12.36 -23.44
CA LEU A 239 -7.11 -12.44 -22.07
C LEU A 239 -5.74 -11.75 -22.04
N ASP A 240 -5.45 -11.03 -20.95
CA ASP A 240 -4.12 -10.39 -20.75
C ASP A 240 -3.01 -11.44 -20.85
N TRP A 241 -1.99 -11.19 -21.66
CA TRP A 241 -0.88 -12.11 -21.91
C TRP A 241 -0.12 -12.48 -20.63
N ARG A 242 -0.11 -11.58 -19.63
CA ARG A 242 0.50 -11.84 -18.31
C ARG A 242 -0.27 -12.87 -17.51
N LEU A 243 -1.60 -12.87 -17.63
CA LEU A 243 -2.45 -13.91 -17.04
C LEU A 243 -2.19 -15.26 -17.71
N LEU A 244 -2.12 -15.30 -19.04
CA LEU A 244 -1.79 -16.54 -19.78
C LEU A 244 -0.42 -17.08 -19.40
N ALA A 245 0.59 -16.21 -19.27
CA ALA A 245 1.93 -16.59 -18.80
C ALA A 245 1.92 -17.14 -17.36
N ALA A 246 1.14 -16.52 -16.47
CA ALA A 246 1.02 -16.97 -15.08
C ALA A 246 0.34 -18.34 -14.97
N LEU A 247 -0.73 -18.59 -15.74
CA LEU A 247 -1.40 -19.89 -15.81
C LEU A 247 -0.45 -20.97 -16.35
N SER A 248 0.26 -20.69 -17.45
CA SER A 248 1.24 -21.63 -18.01
C SER A 248 2.38 -21.95 -17.04
N TYR A 249 2.79 -20.98 -16.23
CA TYR A 249 3.79 -21.20 -15.19
C TYR A 249 3.28 -22.08 -14.06
N GLN A 250 2.00 -21.93 -13.68
CA GLN A 250 1.38 -22.72 -12.61
C GLN A 250 1.23 -24.19 -13.00
N GLU A 251 1.00 -24.46 -14.29
CA GLU A 251 0.84 -25.82 -14.83
C GLU A 251 2.17 -26.51 -15.17
N SER A 252 3.32 -25.80 -15.12
CA SER A 252 4.67 -26.34 -15.46
C SER A 252 5.46 -26.78 -14.23
#